data_fc12b6c6eb27e108683cf192fcabb3f7
#
_entry.id   fc12b6c6eb27e108683cf192fcabb3f7
#
_cell.length_a   1.000
_cell.length_b   1.000
_cell.length_c   1.000
_cell.angle_alpha   90.00
_cell.angle_beta   90.00
_cell.angle_gamma   90.00
#
_symmetry.space_group_name_H-M   'P 1'
#
loop_
_entity.id
_entity.type
_entity.pdbx_description
1 polymer ?
#
loop_
_entity_poly.entity_id
_entity_poly.type
_entity_poly.pdbx_seq_one_letter_code
_entity_poly.pdbx_strand_id
1 'polypeptide(L)'
;MDGAVTQLSPYLSRGVISTRLVAESLVARGFSWQVCESLFKELAWRDYFQRVWQHQGNAINNDLRQPQEGVRHHQVPASLIGGATGIEAVDTAIGELYRTGYMHNHVRMYTAALACNIGGSHWLEPARWMYYHLLDGDWASNALSWQWVAGAFSTRKYYANQENINKYCYTKQRGTFLDTDYEALVGMEVPSILHDAIKPELTTSLPVDWLTNNH
;
A
#
# COMPACT_ATOMS: atom_id res chain seq x y z
N MET A 1 1.29 8.70 13.28
CA MET A 1 1.57 9.80 12.31
C MET A 1 0.29 10.60 12.13
N ASP A 2 0.23 11.78 12.73
CA ASP A 2 -0.91 12.69 12.60
C ASP A 2 -0.67 13.63 11.40
N GLY A 3 -0.53 13.05 10.21
CA GLY A 3 -0.52 13.82 8.98
C GLY A 3 -1.89 14.45 8.74
N ALA A 4 -1.93 15.63 8.11
CA ALA A 4 -3.17 16.29 7.69
C ALA A 4 -3.84 15.49 6.55
N VAL A 5 -4.50 14.38 6.91
CA VAL A 5 -5.23 13.50 5.99
C VAL A 5 -6.73 13.62 6.23
N THR A 6 -7.51 13.45 5.18
CA THR A 6 -8.98 13.63 5.23
C THR A 6 -9.70 12.52 5.98
N GLN A 7 -9.10 11.35 6.13
CA GLN A 7 -9.70 10.12 6.68
C GLN A 7 -11.01 9.69 5.97
N LEU A 8 -11.22 10.11 4.73
CA LEU A 8 -12.41 9.80 3.93
C LEU A 8 -12.32 8.45 3.21
N SER A 9 -11.13 7.86 3.12
CA SER A 9 -10.89 6.65 2.33
C SER A 9 -11.78 5.46 2.72
N PRO A 10 -12.08 5.16 4.01
CA PRO A 10 -13.01 4.08 4.35
C PRO A 10 -14.44 4.31 3.82
N TYR A 11 -14.91 5.54 3.88
CA TYR A 11 -16.26 5.89 3.39
C TYR A 11 -16.34 5.84 1.87
N LEU A 12 -15.28 6.26 1.18
CA LEU A 12 -15.16 6.16 -0.28
C LEU A 12 -15.10 4.70 -0.74
N SER A 13 -14.28 3.87 -0.07
CA SER A 13 -14.12 2.46 -0.43
C SER A 13 -15.38 1.64 -0.19
N ARG A 14 -16.19 2.01 0.78
CA ARG A 14 -17.48 1.35 1.09
C ARG A 14 -18.67 1.97 0.35
N GLY A 15 -18.45 2.99 -0.50
CA GLY A 15 -19.52 3.64 -1.26
C GLY A 15 -20.48 4.49 -0.44
N VAL A 16 -20.13 4.83 0.80
CA VAL A 16 -20.96 5.71 1.66
C VAL A 16 -20.99 7.13 1.11
N ILE A 17 -19.84 7.59 0.59
CA ILE A 17 -19.69 8.85 -0.13
C ILE A 17 -19.00 8.60 -1.48
N SER A 18 -19.31 9.43 -2.48
CA SER A 18 -18.64 9.37 -3.78
C SER A 18 -17.51 10.37 -3.89
N THR A 19 -16.56 10.11 -4.79
CA THR A 19 -15.50 11.07 -5.15
C THR A 19 -16.08 12.39 -5.63
N ARG A 20 -17.18 12.33 -6.38
CA ARG A 20 -17.95 13.49 -6.86
C ARG A 20 -18.50 14.32 -5.70
N LEU A 21 -19.13 13.69 -4.71
CA LEU A 21 -19.68 14.38 -3.53
C LEU A 21 -18.60 15.12 -2.76
N VAL A 22 -17.41 14.50 -2.60
CA VAL A 22 -16.27 15.17 -1.94
C VAL A 22 -15.85 16.40 -2.73
N ALA A 23 -15.68 16.28 -4.05
CA ALA A 23 -15.29 17.40 -4.92
C ALA A 23 -16.31 18.55 -4.88
N GLU A 24 -17.60 18.25 -5.03
CA GLU A 24 -18.68 19.24 -4.98
C GLU A 24 -18.73 19.94 -3.59
N SER A 25 -18.52 19.20 -2.50
CA SER A 25 -18.50 19.77 -1.15
C SER A 25 -17.33 20.75 -0.95
N LEU A 26 -16.17 20.47 -1.51
CA LEU A 26 -15.01 21.38 -1.44
C LEU A 26 -15.26 22.66 -2.21
N VAL A 27 -15.81 22.57 -3.42
CA VAL A 27 -16.19 23.71 -4.23
C VAL A 27 -17.26 24.56 -3.55
N ALA A 28 -18.30 23.92 -3.00
CA ALA A 28 -19.38 24.61 -2.28
C ALA A 28 -18.90 25.36 -1.03
N ARG A 29 -17.82 24.90 -0.41
CA ARG A 29 -17.15 25.56 0.74
C ARG A 29 -16.18 26.66 0.33
N GLY A 30 -16.03 26.95 -0.97
CA GLY A 30 -15.17 27.99 -1.50
C GLY A 30 -13.67 27.69 -1.48
N PHE A 31 -13.28 26.43 -1.35
CA PHE A 31 -11.87 26.05 -1.47
C PHE A 31 -11.42 26.23 -2.92
N SER A 32 -10.27 26.91 -3.11
CA SER A 32 -9.70 27.08 -4.44
C SER A 32 -9.08 25.77 -4.95
N TRP A 33 -8.99 25.63 -6.28
CA TRP A 33 -8.33 24.50 -6.92
C TRP A 33 -6.91 24.28 -6.39
N GLN A 34 -6.14 25.34 -6.24
CA GLN A 34 -4.74 25.26 -5.80
C GLN A 34 -4.59 24.63 -4.41
N VAL A 35 -5.54 24.89 -3.52
CA VAL A 35 -5.56 24.30 -2.17
C VAL A 35 -5.94 22.81 -2.21
N CYS A 36 -6.83 22.43 -3.12
CA CYS A 36 -7.40 21.08 -3.20
C CYS A 36 -6.75 20.19 -4.28
N GLU A 37 -5.81 20.71 -5.07
CA GLU A 37 -5.25 20.02 -6.23
C GLU A 37 -4.74 18.61 -5.91
N SER A 38 -4.02 18.45 -4.80
CA SER A 38 -3.50 17.14 -4.37
C SER A 38 -4.64 16.17 -4.10
N LEU A 39 -5.67 16.59 -3.35
CA LEU A 39 -6.82 15.74 -3.05
C LEU A 39 -7.61 15.38 -4.32
N PHE A 40 -7.82 16.32 -5.25
CA PHE A 40 -8.49 16.02 -6.52
C PHE A 40 -7.70 15.02 -7.36
N LYS A 41 -6.37 15.10 -7.38
CA LYS A 41 -5.51 14.11 -8.04
C LYS A 41 -5.67 12.73 -7.42
N GLU A 42 -5.69 12.62 -6.10
CA GLU A 42 -5.89 11.33 -5.40
C GLU A 42 -7.28 10.74 -5.72
N LEU A 43 -8.34 11.54 -5.72
CA LEU A 43 -9.68 11.09 -6.10
C LEU A 43 -9.72 10.63 -7.57
N ALA A 44 -9.05 11.35 -8.47
CA ALA A 44 -8.97 10.99 -9.89
C ALA A 44 -8.18 9.69 -10.11
N TRP A 45 -7.08 9.47 -9.37
CA TRP A 45 -6.33 8.22 -9.40
C TRP A 45 -7.19 7.04 -8.95
N ARG A 46 -7.99 7.21 -7.89
CA ARG A 46 -8.92 6.18 -7.44
C ARG A 46 -9.91 5.83 -8.54
N ASP A 47 -10.58 6.81 -9.16
CA ASP A 47 -11.55 6.59 -10.22
C ASP A 47 -10.90 5.93 -11.45
N TYR A 48 -9.69 6.33 -11.80
CA TYR A 48 -8.90 5.71 -12.86
C TYR A 48 -8.62 4.22 -12.57
N PHE A 49 -8.18 3.89 -11.36
CA PHE A 49 -7.91 2.51 -10.97
C PHE A 49 -9.17 1.64 -10.99
N GLN A 50 -10.32 2.18 -10.59
CA GLN A 50 -11.61 1.47 -10.70
C GLN A 50 -11.96 1.19 -12.17
N ARG A 51 -11.74 2.14 -13.07
CA ARG A 51 -11.96 1.94 -14.52
C ARG A 51 -11.01 0.90 -15.12
N VAL A 52 -9.75 0.92 -14.71
CA VAL A 52 -8.78 -0.11 -15.11
C VAL A 52 -9.29 -1.49 -14.66
N TRP A 53 -9.74 -1.64 -13.41
CA TRP A 53 -10.26 -2.92 -12.93
C TRP A 53 -11.53 -3.35 -13.68
N GLN A 54 -12.48 -2.45 -13.91
CA GLN A 54 -13.68 -2.74 -14.71
C GLN A 54 -13.34 -3.26 -16.11
N HIS A 55 -12.28 -2.72 -16.73
CA HIS A 55 -11.84 -3.15 -18.06
C HIS A 55 -11.06 -4.46 -18.03
N GLN A 56 -10.16 -4.63 -17.07
CA GLN A 56 -9.28 -5.80 -16.97
C GLN A 56 -9.93 -7.00 -16.29
N GLY A 57 -10.95 -6.81 -15.48
CA GLY A 57 -11.57 -7.87 -14.69
C GLY A 57 -10.54 -8.59 -13.83
N ASN A 58 -10.52 -9.93 -13.90
CA ASN A 58 -9.60 -10.76 -13.13
C ASN A 58 -8.13 -10.62 -13.55
N ALA A 59 -7.85 -10.06 -14.73
CA ALA A 59 -6.48 -9.83 -15.19
C ALA A 59 -5.72 -8.83 -14.29
N ILE A 60 -6.42 -8.01 -13.49
CA ILE A 60 -5.81 -7.13 -12.48
C ILE A 60 -4.92 -7.89 -11.48
N ASN A 61 -5.12 -9.19 -11.32
CA ASN A 61 -4.31 -10.04 -10.44
C ASN A 61 -3.00 -10.53 -11.09
N ASN A 62 -2.74 -10.13 -12.32
CA ASN A 62 -1.49 -10.42 -13.05
C ASN A 62 -0.72 -9.12 -13.29
N ASP A 63 0.52 -9.24 -13.69
CA ASP A 63 1.35 -8.11 -14.12
C ASP A 63 0.75 -7.48 -15.38
N LEU A 64 0.24 -6.24 -15.27
CA LEU A 64 -0.59 -5.67 -16.33
C LEU A 64 0.20 -5.06 -17.49
N ARG A 65 1.34 -4.44 -17.21
CA ARG A 65 2.11 -3.74 -18.25
C ARG A 65 3.35 -4.52 -18.68
N GLN A 66 4.06 -5.08 -17.72
CA GLN A 66 5.26 -5.87 -17.95
C GLN A 66 5.49 -6.79 -16.75
N PRO A 67 6.14 -7.96 -16.95
CA PRO A 67 6.48 -8.85 -15.86
C PRO A 67 7.29 -8.12 -14.78
N GLN A 68 6.97 -8.37 -13.51
CA GLN A 68 7.77 -7.85 -12.41
C GLN A 68 9.17 -8.47 -12.44
N GLU A 69 10.18 -7.64 -12.56
CA GLU A 69 11.58 -8.09 -12.55
C GLU A 69 12.07 -8.40 -11.14
N GLY A 70 13.07 -9.29 -11.03
CA GLY A 70 13.76 -9.60 -9.77
C GLY A 70 12.91 -10.34 -8.75
N VAL A 71 11.83 -11.00 -9.16
CA VAL A 71 11.02 -11.86 -8.29
C VAL A 71 11.82 -13.09 -7.88
N ARG A 72 11.94 -13.32 -6.58
CA ARG A 72 12.60 -14.48 -5.98
C ARG A 72 11.60 -15.48 -5.39
N HIS A 73 10.44 -15.00 -4.92
CA HIS A 73 9.39 -15.82 -4.33
C HIS A 73 8.02 -15.11 -4.42
N HIS A 74 6.95 -15.90 -4.16
CA HIS A 74 5.56 -15.42 -4.15
C HIS A 74 4.96 -15.40 -2.74
N GLN A 75 5.78 -15.12 -1.76
CA GLN A 75 5.40 -15.07 -0.33
C GLN A 75 5.65 -13.65 0.22
N VAL A 76 5.38 -13.42 1.49
CA VAL A 76 5.62 -12.15 2.18
C VAL A 76 6.78 -12.32 3.16
N PRO A 77 7.77 -11.42 3.24
CA PRO A 77 8.79 -11.49 4.27
C PRO A 77 8.18 -11.58 5.67
N ALA A 78 8.60 -12.55 6.46
CA ALA A 78 8.05 -12.81 7.78
C ALA A 78 8.22 -11.59 8.71
N SER A 79 9.37 -10.92 8.62
CA SER A 79 9.65 -9.69 9.37
C SER A 79 8.68 -8.55 9.02
N LEU A 80 8.22 -8.48 7.77
CA LEU A 80 7.23 -7.49 7.36
C LEU A 80 5.87 -7.77 8.02
N ILE A 81 5.40 -9.03 7.97
CA ILE A 81 4.16 -9.43 8.65
C ILE A 81 4.27 -9.20 10.16
N GLY A 82 5.42 -9.50 10.75
CA GLY A 82 5.66 -9.32 12.19
C GLY A 82 5.88 -7.87 12.63
N GLY A 83 5.99 -6.90 11.71
CA GLY A 83 6.38 -5.52 12.05
C GLY A 83 7.76 -5.46 12.70
N ALA A 84 8.71 -6.22 12.17
CA ALA A 84 10.07 -6.39 12.70
C ALA A 84 11.12 -6.27 11.60
N THR A 85 10.91 -5.35 10.66
CA THR A 85 11.82 -5.11 9.53
C THR A 85 13.10 -4.37 9.93
N GLY A 86 13.11 -3.78 11.13
CA GLY A 86 14.17 -2.89 11.59
C GLY A 86 14.05 -1.47 11.03
N ILE A 87 12.99 -1.16 10.29
CA ILE A 87 12.65 0.21 9.82
C ILE A 87 11.53 0.76 10.68
N GLU A 88 11.87 1.59 11.67
CA GLU A 88 10.97 2.09 12.72
C GLU A 88 9.61 2.58 12.18
N ALA A 89 9.62 3.39 11.12
CA ALA A 89 8.40 3.95 10.55
C ALA A 89 7.49 2.87 9.94
N VAL A 90 8.06 1.83 9.33
CA VAL A 90 7.32 0.72 8.73
C VAL A 90 6.78 -0.19 9.82
N ASP A 91 7.60 -0.56 10.79
CA ASP A 91 7.23 -1.46 11.88
C ASP A 91 6.11 -0.85 12.73
N THR A 92 6.22 0.44 13.08
CA THR A 92 5.17 1.18 13.76
C THR A 92 3.87 1.19 12.97
N ALA A 93 3.94 1.45 11.65
CA ALA A 93 2.75 1.51 10.82
C ALA A 93 2.09 0.14 10.60
N ILE A 94 2.84 -0.95 10.61
CA ILE A 94 2.28 -2.30 10.56
C ILE A 94 1.54 -2.60 11.88
N GLY A 95 2.10 -2.25 13.02
CA GLY A 95 1.41 -2.35 14.31
C GLY A 95 0.10 -1.53 14.33
N GLU A 96 0.12 -0.32 13.78
CA GLU A 96 -1.07 0.52 13.62
C GLU A 96 -2.10 -0.09 12.66
N LEU A 97 -1.65 -0.66 11.54
CA LEU A 97 -2.52 -1.36 10.59
C LEU A 97 -3.31 -2.47 11.28
N TYR A 98 -2.65 -3.31 12.05
CA TYR A 98 -3.32 -4.39 12.79
C TYR A 98 -4.28 -3.90 13.86
N ARG A 99 -3.95 -2.79 14.52
CA ARG A 99 -4.78 -2.24 15.59
C ARG A 99 -5.99 -1.45 15.08
N THR A 100 -5.86 -0.74 13.95
CA THR A 100 -6.84 0.26 13.49
C THR A 100 -7.37 0.01 12.08
N GLY A 101 -6.74 -0.85 11.30
CA GLY A 101 -7.03 -1.00 9.88
C GLY A 101 -6.54 0.17 9.02
N TYR A 102 -5.70 1.06 9.55
CA TYR A 102 -5.19 2.23 8.84
C TYR A 102 -3.68 2.20 8.69
N MET A 103 -3.20 2.57 7.52
CA MET A 103 -1.79 2.86 7.22
C MET A 103 -1.71 4.07 6.30
N HIS A 104 -0.88 5.04 6.64
CA HIS A 104 -0.66 6.23 5.82
C HIS A 104 -0.09 5.87 4.43
N ASN A 105 -0.56 6.55 3.38
CA ASN A 105 -0.24 6.21 1.98
C ASN A 105 1.26 6.09 1.69
N HIS A 106 2.09 7.02 2.17
CA HIS A 106 3.54 6.94 1.98
C HIS A 106 4.13 5.64 2.55
N VAL A 107 3.65 5.20 3.71
CA VAL A 107 4.17 3.98 4.33
C VAL A 107 3.70 2.73 3.60
N ARG A 108 2.50 2.75 2.99
CA ARG A 108 2.08 1.66 2.08
C ARG A 108 3.05 1.49 0.93
N MET A 109 3.54 2.59 0.34
CA MET A 109 4.54 2.56 -0.73
C MET A 109 5.89 2.03 -0.23
N TYR A 110 6.33 2.43 0.97
CA TYR A 110 7.57 1.92 1.57
C TYR A 110 7.48 0.43 1.88
N THR A 111 6.36 -0.01 2.42
CA THR A 111 6.07 -1.43 2.68
C THR A 111 6.11 -2.25 1.39
N ALA A 112 5.50 -1.75 0.32
CA ALA A 112 5.53 -2.40 -0.99
C ALA A 112 6.94 -2.44 -1.59
N ALA A 113 7.73 -1.36 -1.47
CA ALA A 113 9.11 -1.34 -1.93
C ALA A 113 10.00 -2.32 -1.16
N LEU A 114 9.82 -2.42 0.17
CA LEU A 114 10.54 -3.39 1.00
C LEU A 114 10.20 -4.82 0.60
N ALA A 115 8.92 -5.15 0.44
CA ALA A 115 8.53 -6.51 0.05
C ALA A 115 9.02 -6.87 -1.35
N CYS A 116 8.76 -6.01 -2.34
CA CYS A 116 8.94 -6.35 -3.75
C CYS A 116 10.37 -6.06 -4.25
N ASN A 117 10.89 -4.87 -3.98
CA ASN A 117 12.10 -4.38 -4.64
C ASN A 117 13.37 -4.69 -3.85
N ILE A 118 13.26 -4.83 -2.53
CA ILE A 118 14.36 -5.22 -1.64
C ILE A 118 14.24 -6.71 -1.26
N GLY A 119 13.06 -7.16 -0.81
CA GLY A 119 12.83 -8.53 -0.36
C GLY A 119 12.63 -9.56 -1.49
N GLY A 120 12.34 -9.10 -2.71
CA GLY A 120 12.18 -9.98 -3.87
C GLY A 120 10.85 -10.72 -3.95
N SER A 121 9.82 -10.29 -3.22
CA SER A 121 8.47 -10.83 -3.33
C SER A 121 7.81 -10.43 -4.64
N HIS A 122 7.06 -11.35 -5.26
CA HIS A 122 6.03 -10.93 -6.20
C HIS A 122 4.96 -10.10 -5.48
N TRP A 123 4.49 -9.04 -6.10
CA TRP A 123 3.61 -8.03 -5.48
C TRP A 123 2.27 -8.58 -4.95
N LEU A 124 1.73 -9.65 -5.54
CA LEU A 124 0.34 -10.07 -5.34
C LEU A 124 0.02 -10.53 -3.91
N GLU A 125 0.82 -11.42 -3.33
CA GLU A 125 0.55 -11.93 -1.98
C GLU A 125 0.76 -10.86 -0.89
N PRO A 126 1.82 -10.02 -0.92
CA PRO A 126 1.92 -8.90 0.00
C PRO A 126 0.79 -7.88 -0.16
N ALA A 127 0.32 -7.63 -1.40
CA ALA A 127 -0.83 -6.76 -1.64
C ALA A 127 -2.12 -7.33 -1.04
N ARG A 128 -2.34 -8.65 -1.15
CA ARG A 128 -3.49 -9.33 -0.52
C ARG A 128 -3.44 -9.25 0.99
N TRP A 129 -2.27 -9.46 1.57
CA TRP A 129 -2.06 -9.31 3.00
C TRP A 129 -2.42 -7.90 3.48
N MET A 130 -1.89 -6.87 2.82
CA MET A 130 -2.20 -5.49 3.19
C MET A 130 -3.69 -5.17 3.01
N TYR A 131 -4.28 -5.56 1.88
CA TYR A 131 -5.71 -5.37 1.59
C TYR A 131 -6.61 -5.97 2.66
N TYR A 132 -6.29 -7.18 3.14
CA TYR A 132 -7.05 -7.87 4.17
C TYR A 132 -7.14 -7.07 5.48
N HIS A 133 -6.08 -6.36 5.86
CA HIS A 133 -6.01 -5.59 7.09
C HIS A 133 -6.50 -4.15 6.96
N LEU A 134 -6.66 -3.62 5.74
CA LEU A 134 -7.05 -2.23 5.52
C LEU A 134 -8.56 -2.02 5.69
N LEU A 135 -8.95 -1.14 6.61
CA LEU A 135 -10.33 -0.69 6.77
C LEU A 135 -10.85 0.02 5.50
N ASP A 136 -9.98 0.75 4.81
CA ASP A 136 -10.24 1.43 3.55
C ASP A 136 -9.89 0.58 2.32
N GLY A 137 -9.76 -0.73 2.49
CA GLY A 137 -9.37 -1.66 1.43
C GLY A 137 -10.23 -1.49 0.17
N ASP A 138 -9.56 -1.19 -0.93
CA ASP A 138 -10.07 -1.08 -2.29
C ASP A 138 -9.12 -1.86 -3.19
N TRP A 139 -9.58 -2.97 -3.77
CA TRP A 139 -8.66 -3.86 -4.47
C TRP A 139 -8.04 -3.21 -5.70
N ALA A 140 -8.81 -2.41 -6.46
CA ALA A 140 -8.27 -1.72 -7.62
C ALA A 140 -7.10 -0.80 -7.24
N SER A 141 -7.34 0.08 -6.26
CA SER A 141 -6.31 1.02 -5.80
C SER A 141 -5.12 0.30 -5.17
N ASN A 142 -5.37 -0.73 -4.36
CA ASN A 142 -4.31 -1.47 -3.69
C ASN A 142 -3.46 -2.26 -4.70
N ALA A 143 -4.06 -3.09 -5.54
CA ALA A 143 -3.36 -3.93 -6.50
C ALA A 143 -2.53 -3.09 -7.50
N LEU A 144 -3.13 -2.02 -8.06
CA LEU A 144 -2.43 -1.20 -9.04
C LEU A 144 -1.32 -0.34 -8.41
N SER A 145 -1.47 0.10 -7.15
CA SER A 145 -0.41 0.80 -6.42
C SER A 145 0.77 -0.15 -6.12
N TRP A 146 0.51 -1.38 -5.72
CA TRP A 146 1.55 -2.39 -5.52
C TRP A 146 2.28 -2.72 -6.82
N GLN A 147 1.55 -2.93 -7.92
CA GLN A 147 2.13 -3.13 -9.24
C GLN A 147 2.96 -1.92 -9.70
N TRP A 148 2.50 -0.70 -9.38
CA TRP A 148 3.23 0.52 -9.71
C TRP A 148 4.58 0.58 -8.98
N VAL A 149 4.59 0.30 -7.68
CA VAL A 149 5.81 0.23 -6.85
C VAL A 149 6.75 -0.85 -7.36
N ALA A 150 6.22 -2.03 -7.68
CA ALA A 150 6.99 -3.19 -8.11
C ALA A 150 7.50 -3.09 -9.57
N GLY A 151 7.05 -2.08 -10.33
CA GLY A 151 7.42 -1.92 -11.74
C GLY A 151 6.60 -2.75 -12.72
N ALA A 152 5.54 -3.43 -12.28
CA ALA A 152 4.65 -4.22 -13.16
C ALA A 152 3.58 -3.37 -13.85
N PHE A 153 3.25 -2.18 -13.30
CA PHE A 153 2.30 -1.21 -13.87
C PHE A 153 2.95 0.16 -14.16
N SER A 154 4.24 0.29 -13.95
CA SER A 154 5.04 1.48 -14.23
C SER A 154 6.25 1.12 -15.08
N THR A 155 7.02 2.14 -15.52
CA THR A 155 8.27 1.93 -16.27
C THR A 155 9.48 1.72 -15.38
N ARG A 156 9.37 2.02 -14.09
CA ARG A 156 10.45 1.97 -13.11
C ARG A 156 9.93 1.46 -11.78
N LYS A 157 10.78 0.74 -11.06
CA LYS A 157 10.54 0.38 -9.67
C LYS A 157 10.65 1.63 -8.78
N TYR A 158 9.84 1.67 -7.73
CA TYR A 158 9.93 2.71 -6.71
C TYR A 158 10.79 2.23 -5.55
N TYR A 159 11.74 3.05 -5.15
CA TYR A 159 12.58 2.83 -3.97
C TYR A 159 12.44 4.00 -2.99
N ALA A 160 12.66 3.74 -1.72
CA ALA A 160 12.79 4.77 -0.70
C ALA A 160 13.98 4.42 0.20
N ASN A 161 14.92 5.35 0.34
CA ASN A 161 16.02 5.22 1.28
C ASN A 161 15.63 5.74 2.67
N GLN A 162 16.50 5.53 3.66
CA GLN A 162 16.21 5.94 5.04
C GLN A 162 16.02 7.45 5.19
N GLU A 163 16.73 8.26 4.42
CA GLU A 163 16.55 9.71 4.45
C GLU A 163 15.15 10.14 4.00
N ASN A 164 14.65 9.54 2.91
CA ASN A 164 13.30 9.78 2.41
C ASN A 164 12.24 9.37 3.45
N ILE A 165 12.39 8.17 4.04
CA ILE A 165 11.50 7.68 5.09
C ILE A 165 11.51 8.64 6.29
N ASN A 166 12.67 9.03 6.78
CA ASN A 166 12.81 9.96 7.88
C ASN A 166 12.11 11.30 7.60
N LYS A 167 12.28 11.83 6.40
CA LYS A 167 11.68 13.11 5.98
C LYS A 167 10.15 13.09 6.05
N TYR A 168 9.52 12.04 5.52
CA TYR A 168 8.06 11.97 5.40
C TYR A 168 7.38 11.30 6.60
N CYS A 169 8.13 10.53 7.38
CA CYS A 169 7.62 9.89 8.59
C CYS A 169 8.04 10.60 9.89
N TYR A 170 8.81 11.70 9.77
CA TYR A 170 9.30 12.49 10.89
C TYR A 170 10.14 11.68 11.89
N THR A 171 10.85 10.66 11.39
CA THR A 171 11.81 9.86 12.16
C THR A 171 13.24 10.37 11.96
N LYS A 172 14.18 9.84 12.74
CA LYS A 172 15.61 10.20 12.64
C LYS A 172 16.50 8.96 12.68
N GLN A 173 15.95 7.82 12.25
CA GLN A 173 16.64 6.54 12.29
C GLN A 173 17.87 6.57 11.36
N ARG A 174 18.94 5.91 11.77
CA ARG A 174 20.21 5.76 11.03
C ARG A 174 20.72 4.33 11.14
N GLY A 175 21.67 3.99 10.25
CA GLY A 175 22.37 2.71 10.29
C GLY A 175 21.52 1.50 9.91
N THR A 176 20.41 1.71 9.20
CA THR A 176 19.60 0.63 8.63
C THR A 176 20.16 0.20 7.28
N PHE A 177 19.69 -0.94 6.76
CA PHE A 177 20.07 -1.37 5.41
C PHE A 177 19.55 -0.42 4.30
N LEU A 178 18.62 0.49 4.63
CA LEU A 178 18.15 1.54 3.73
C LEU A 178 18.92 2.86 3.89
N ASP A 179 19.87 2.96 4.82
CA ASP A 179 20.66 4.19 5.05
C ASP A 179 21.80 4.28 4.04
N THR A 180 21.44 4.35 2.79
CA THR A 180 22.32 4.40 1.63
C THR A 180 21.72 5.25 0.51
N ASP A 181 22.44 5.48 -0.58
CA ASP A 181 21.92 6.15 -1.76
C ASP A 181 21.00 5.26 -2.62
N TYR A 182 20.31 5.88 -3.58
CA TYR A 182 19.35 5.16 -4.41
C TYR A 182 20.01 4.17 -5.37
N GLU A 183 21.21 4.45 -5.86
CA GLU A 183 21.98 3.58 -6.75
C GLU A 183 22.31 2.26 -6.06
N ALA A 184 22.68 2.33 -4.79
CA ALA A 184 23.00 1.13 -3.99
C ALA A 184 21.77 0.29 -3.63
N LEU A 185 20.58 0.89 -3.59
CA LEU A 185 19.32 0.13 -3.40
C LEU A 185 18.97 -0.72 -4.62
N VAL A 186 19.36 -0.26 -5.82
CA VAL A 186 19.09 -0.99 -7.06
C VAL A 186 20.05 -2.17 -7.16
N GLY A 187 19.50 -3.39 -7.09
CA GLY A 187 20.31 -4.62 -7.12
C GLY A 187 20.97 -5.00 -5.79
N MET A 188 20.56 -4.36 -4.70
CA MET A 188 20.98 -4.75 -3.34
C MET A 188 20.69 -6.23 -3.10
N GLU A 189 21.62 -6.91 -2.45
CA GLU A 189 21.35 -8.24 -1.91
C GLU A 189 20.24 -8.15 -0.86
N VAL A 190 19.34 -9.15 -0.86
CA VAL A 190 18.26 -9.17 0.13
C VAL A 190 18.84 -9.16 1.53
N PRO A 191 18.52 -8.17 2.38
CA PRO A 191 18.98 -8.17 3.77
C PRO A 191 18.50 -9.42 4.52
N SER A 192 19.34 -10.00 5.38
CA SER A 192 19.03 -11.24 6.10
C SER A 192 17.69 -11.20 6.85
N ILE A 193 17.31 -10.03 7.35
CA ILE A 193 16.03 -9.81 8.04
C ILE A 193 14.80 -10.02 7.14
N LEU A 194 14.97 -9.97 5.82
CA LEU A 194 13.91 -10.19 4.83
C LEU A 194 13.99 -11.56 4.13
N HIS A 195 14.93 -12.44 4.51
CA HIS A 195 15.10 -13.74 3.86
C HIS A 195 13.95 -14.70 4.13
N ASP A 196 13.49 -14.76 5.38
CA ASP A 196 12.40 -15.63 5.75
C ASP A 196 11.10 -15.10 5.16
N ALA A 197 10.44 -15.91 4.36
CA ALA A 197 9.19 -15.55 3.71
C ALA A 197 8.11 -16.60 4.02
N ILE A 198 6.90 -16.14 4.30
CA ILE A 198 5.76 -16.99 4.64
C ILE A 198 4.54 -16.62 3.81
N LYS A 199 3.64 -17.57 3.64
CA LYS A 199 2.31 -17.28 3.11
C LYS A 199 1.43 -16.88 4.29
N PRO A 200 0.88 -15.64 4.28
CA PRO A 200 0.01 -15.21 5.38
C PRO A 200 -1.29 -16.03 5.38
N GLU A 201 -1.72 -16.44 6.56
CA GLU A 201 -3.04 -17.05 6.75
C GLU A 201 -4.09 -15.92 6.83
N LEU A 202 -4.86 -15.75 5.77
CA LEU A 202 -5.94 -14.77 5.69
C LEU A 202 -7.28 -15.47 5.95
N THR A 203 -7.53 -15.82 7.21
CA THR A 203 -8.76 -16.48 7.63
C THR A 203 -9.74 -15.47 8.23
N THR A 204 -10.92 -15.33 7.62
CA THR A 204 -12.07 -14.72 8.28
C THR A 204 -12.92 -15.84 8.88
N SER A 205 -12.96 -15.95 10.20
CA SER A 205 -14.03 -16.67 10.85
C SER A 205 -15.28 -15.79 10.80
N LEU A 206 -16.21 -16.09 9.89
CA LEU A 206 -17.56 -15.50 9.98
C LEU A 206 -18.17 -15.97 11.29
N PRO A 207 -18.84 -15.08 12.09
CA PRO A 207 -19.62 -15.53 13.24
C PRO A 207 -20.62 -16.57 12.78
N VAL A 208 -20.65 -17.72 13.46
CA VAL A 208 -21.52 -18.86 13.10
C VAL A 208 -22.99 -18.44 13.05
N ASP A 209 -23.37 -17.42 13.81
CA ASP A 209 -24.74 -16.90 13.91
C ASP A 209 -25.18 -16.03 12.74
N TRP A 210 -24.27 -15.65 11.84
CA TRP A 210 -24.59 -14.78 10.71
C TRP A 210 -25.41 -15.48 9.62
N LEU A 211 -25.26 -16.80 9.51
CA LEU A 211 -25.96 -17.62 8.52
C LEU A 211 -27.37 -18.07 8.98
N THR A 212 -27.70 -17.96 10.27
CA THR A 212 -28.97 -18.45 10.82
C THR A 212 -30.05 -17.37 10.99
N ASN A 213 -29.72 -16.10 10.87
CA ASN A 213 -30.65 -14.99 11.12
C ASN A 213 -31.17 -14.23 9.90
N ASN A 214 -30.93 -14.70 8.68
CA ASN A 214 -31.38 -14.07 7.44
C ASN A 214 -32.33 -15.00 6.66
N HIS A 215 -33.46 -15.37 7.30
CA HIS A 215 -34.62 -15.93 6.62
C HIS A 215 -35.82 -15.00 6.79
#